data_1599aebe78c3d6250823d4f504bac153
#
_entry.id   1599aebe78c3d6250823d4f504bac153
#
_cell.length_a   1.000
_cell.length_b   1.000
_cell.length_c   1.000
_cell.angle_alpha   90.00
_cell.angle_beta   90.00
_cell.angle_gamma   90.00
#
_symmetry.space_group_name_H-M   'P 1'
#
loop_
_entity.id
_entity.type
_entity.pdbx_description
1 polymer ?
#
loop_
_entity_poly.entity_id
_entity_poly.type
_entity_poly.pdbx_seq_one_letter_code
_entity_poly.pdbx_strand_id
1 'polypeptide(L)'
;MSSEINKLSNLVSNHLKIVDKRITGNEQFHWNRLKRTPQILKQKIKFAGGSYTIDQTFNELDEELLVIDASIKKLIKYTKVFGESMNQVLSNSVCSAESFQNLIDPYTNLKSDSQILEDAYATWSKITKYKHKVKDVFVENEIDHLVSSVEKKLLEITKIYKAVFKKIELRKTALLDYDKVYNDHESLLLKQEQSELTLKQNNQLYSLERKLDDTKIRYTRINSLLVRELPLLIRLTQEVMGYVQAHIYYVHLTFCYQVAERIKETEFIENDVNKIVTDFMLMNDPIVQEIETYILTSHQAESNNDDNKTKESYCYALHDFAGQEESDLRFSKGDKIKILVGNGTWWEGQLNGK
;
A
#
# COMPACT_ATOMS: atom_id res chain seq x y z
N MET A 1 -0.76 -23.17 7.79
CA MET A 1 -1.01 -22.22 6.69
C MET A 1 -1.29 -22.90 5.35
N SER A 2 -0.40 -23.76 4.82
CA SER A 2 -0.62 -24.45 3.54
C SER A 2 -1.90 -25.31 3.52
N SER A 3 -2.23 -26.01 4.62
CA SER A 3 -3.41 -26.86 4.74
C SER A 3 -4.72 -26.08 4.65
N GLU A 4 -4.83 -24.92 5.30
CA GLU A 4 -6.07 -24.12 5.33
C GLU A 4 -6.32 -23.39 4.00
N ILE A 5 -5.27 -22.87 3.39
CA ILE A 5 -5.39 -22.27 2.04
C ILE A 5 -5.75 -23.34 1.00
N ASN A 6 -5.17 -24.54 1.12
CA ASN A 6 -5.52 -25.66 0.23
C ASN A 6 -6.97 -26.11 0.45
N LYS A 7 -7.48 -26.14 1.69
CA LYS A 7 -8.89 -26.41 1.97
C LYS A 7 -9.79 -25.36 1.33
N LEU A 8 -9.48 -24.06 1.53
CA LEU A 8 -10.21 -22.95 0.91
C LEU A 8 -10.20 -23.05 -0.62
N SER A 9 -9.02 -23.27 -1.22
CA SER A 9 -8.85 -23.42 -2.66
C SER A 9 -9.66 -24.57 -3.21
N ASN A 10 -9.59 -25.75 -2.57
CA ASN A 10 -10.32 -26.95 -2.99
C ASN A 10 -11.84 -26.78 -2.84
N LEU A 11 -12.29 -26.19 -1.74
CA LEU A 11 -13.70 -25.98 -1.45
C LEU A 11 -14.32 -25.02 -2.48
N VAL A 12 -13.69 -23.86 -2.69
CA VAL A 12 -14.17 -22.87 -3.67
C VAL A 12 -14.02 -23.37 -5.10
N SER A 13 -12.91 -24.01 -5.46
CA SER A 13 -12.71 -24.56 -6.81
C SER A 13 -13.71 -25.65 -7.16
N ASN A 14 -14.02 -26.55 -6.22
CA ASN A 14 -14.99 -27.61 -6.46
C ASN A 14 -16.41 -27.05 -6.61
N HIS A 15 -16.80 -26.12 -5.74
CA HIS A 15 -18.11 -25.48 -5.87
C HIS A 15 -18.23 -24.65 -7.15
N LEU A 16 -17.19 -23.87 -7.51
CA LEU A 16 -17.18 -23.09 -8.75
C LEU A 16 -17.22 -23.97 -10.00
N LYS A 17 -16.50 -25.12 -10.02
CA LYS A 17 -16.55 -26.09 -11.14
C LYS A 17 -17.94 -26.72 -11.27
N ILE A 18 -18.60 -27.06 -10.17
CA ILE A 18 -19.97 -27.61 -10.16
C ILE A 18 -20.94 -26.56 -10.71
N VAL A 19 -20.78 -25.30 -10.30
CA VAL A 19 -21.57 -24.17 -10.79
C VAL A 19 -21.32 -23.91 -12.27
N ASP A 20 -20.05 -23.96 -12.72
CA ASP A 20 -19.69 -23.80 -14.15
C ASP A 20 -20.36 -24.82 -15.05
N LYS A 21 -20.28 -26.11 -14.70
CA LYS A 21 -20.94 -27.18 -15.48
C LYS A 21 -22.45 -27.02 -15.61
N ARG A 22 -23.10 -26.34 -14.62
CA ARG A 22 -24.55 -26.18 -14.58
C ARG A 22 -25.06 -24.85 -15.13
N ILE A 23 -24.21 -23.80 -15.16
CA ILE A 23 -24.60 -22.42 -15.52
C ILE A 23 -24.02 -21.96 -16.86
N THR A 24 -22.81 -22.40 -17.23
CA THR A 24 -22.15 -22.03 -18.47
C THR A 24 -22.45 -23.06 -19.58
N GLY A 25 -23.59 -22.94 -20.20
CA GLY A 25 -23.72 -23.38 -21.58
C GLY A 25 -23.08 -22.31 -22.47
N ASN A 26 -21.87 -22.56 -22.91
CA ASN A 26 -21.20 -21.97 -24.08
C ASN A 26 -20.67 -20.51 -24.11
N GLU A 27 -19.56 -20.36 -24.81
CA GLU A 27 -18.61 -19.28 -25.06
C GLU A 27 -19.14 -17.92 -25.63
N GLN A 28 -20.43 -17.64 -25.58
CA GLN A 28 -21.02 -16.38 -26.07
C GLN A 28 -20.98 -15.20 -25.09
N PHE A 29 -20.12 -15.28 -24.05
CA PHE A 29 -20.15 -14.29 -22.95
C PHE A 29 -19.79 -12.86 -23.38
N HIS A 30 -18.84 -12.67 -24.30
CA HIS A 30 -18.39 -11.34 -24.73
C HIS A 30 -19.39 -10.61 -25.64
N TRP A 31 -19.99 -11.30 -26.57
CA TRP A 31 -20.97 -10.70 -27.51
C TRP A 31 -22.30 -10.32 -26.83
N ASN A 32 -22.70 -11.10 -25.83
CA ASN A 32 -23.90 -10.83 -25.06
C ASN A 32 -23.80 -9.59 -24.16
N ARG A 33 -22.59 -9.22 -23.73
CA ARG A 33 -22.34 -8.01 -22.92
C ARG A 33 -22.53 -6.74 -23.74
N LEU A 34 -22.07 -6.70 -24.98
CA LEU A 34 -22.25 -5.58 -25.91
C LEU A 34 -23.72 -5.35 -26.26
N LYS A 35 -24.50 -6.41 -26.48
CA LYS A 35 -25.94 -6.34 -26.74
C LYS A 35 -26.75 -5.79 -25.54
N ARG A 36 -26.25 -5.90 -24.32
CA ARG A 36 -26.91 -5.45 -23.07
C ARG A 36 -26.52 -4.04 -22.62
N THR A 37 -25.58 -3.39 -23.29
CA THR A 37 -25.15 -2.02 -22.95
C THR A 37 -26.33 -1.04 -22.81
N PRO A 38 -27.35 -1.03 -23.69
CA PRO A 38 -28.50 -0.15 -23.51
C PRO A 38 -29.34 -0.45 -22.26
N GLN A 39 -29.43 -1.73 -21.86
CA GLN A 39 -30.18 -2.16 -20.66
C GLN A 39 -29.45 -1.75 -19.38
N ILE A 40 -28.11 -1.93 -19.33
CA ILE A 40 -27.24 -1.50 -18.23
C ILE A 40 -27.34 0.02 -18.08
N LEU A 41 -27.38 0.76 -19.19
CA LEU A 41 -27.50 2.22 -19.17
C LEU A 41 -28.86 2.66 -18.61
N LYS A 42 -29.95 2.02 -19.04
CA LYS A 42 -31.32 2.31 -18.54
C LYS A 42 -31.46 2.04 -17.04
N GLN A 43 -30.87 0.96 -16.53
CA GLN A 43 -30.86 0.65 -15.09
C GLN A 43 -30.05 1.66 -14.28
N LYS A 44 -28.89 2.09 -14.78
CA LYS A 44 -28.05 3.10 -14.10
C LYS A 44 -28.69 4.48 -14.07
N ILE A 45 -29.49 4.84 -15.08
CA ILE A 45 -30.10 6.18 -15.20
C ILE A 45 -31.41 6.28 -14.40
N LYS A 46 -31.99 5.17 -13.88
CA LYS A 46 -33.29 5.15 -13.14
C LYS A 46 -34.46 5.87 -13.85
N PHE A 47 -34.36 6.15 -15.16
CA PHE A 47 -35.24 7.07 -15.90
C PHE A 47 -36.32 6.38 -16.71
N ALA A 48 -36.35 5.06 -16.75
CA ALA A 48 -37.38 4.35 -17.49
C ALA A 48 -38.27 3.62 -16.46
N GLY A 49 -39.48 4.13 -16.25
CA GLY A 49 -40.49 3.70 -15.29
C GLY A 49 -40.83 2.19 -15.28
N GLY A 50 -39.85 1.35 -14.84
CA GLY A 50 -39.98 -0.08 -14.66
C GLY A 50 -39.59 -0.50 -13.24
N SER A 51 -40.04 -1.67 -12.82
CA SER A 51 -39.64 -2.28 -11.55
C SER A 51 -38.25 -2.91 -11.67
N TYR A 52 -37.39 -2.67 -10.70
CA TYR A 52 -36.05 -3.27 -10.62
C TYR A 52 -35.89 -4.02 -9.31
N THR A 53 -35.38 -5.24 -9.41
CA THR A 53 -35.13 -6.09 -8.21
C THR A 53 -33.90 -5.58 -7.47
N ILE A 54 -34.09 -5.19 -6.21
CA ILE A 54 -33.03 -4.81 -5.30
C ILE A 54 -32.83 -5.95 -4.29
N ASP A 55 -31.61 -6.51 -4.27
CA ASP A 55 -31.22 -7.53 -3.30
C ASP A 55 -30.16 -6.92 -2.37
N GLN A 56 -30.62 -6.37 -1.25
CA GLN A 56 -29.79 -5.69 -0.26
C GLN A 56 -28.73 -6.60 0.31
N THR A 57 -29.10 -7.82 0.69
CA THR A 57 -28.19 -8.81 1.28
C THR A 57 -27.04 -9.15 0.35
N PHE A 58 -27.33 -9.33 -0.95
CA PHE A 58 -26.30 -9.58 -1.94
C PHE A 58 -25.40 -8.36 -2.14
N ASN A 59 -25.98 -7.16 -2.19
CA ASN A 59 -25.20 -5.94 -2.41
C ASN A 59 -24.19 -5.70 -1.28
N GLU A 60 -24.59 -5.91 -0.03
CA GLU A 60 -23.69 -5.82 1.13
C GLU A 60 -22.53 -6.82 1.03
N LEU A 61 -22.81 -8.06 0.62
CA LEU A 61 -21.76 -9.07 0.41
C LEU A 61 -20.82 -8.74 -0.77
N ASP A 62 -21.35 -8.19 -1.87
CA ASP A 62 -20.55 -7.76 -3.03
C ASP A 62 -19.61 -6.60 -2.66
N GLU A 63 -20.10 -5.63 -1.88
CA GLU A 63 -19.30 -4.51 -1.37
C GLU A 63 -18.20 -4.98 -0.41
N GLU A 64 -18.52 -5.85 0.56
CA GLU A 64 -17.56 -6.41 1.49
C GLU A 64 -16.47 -7.19 0.74
N LEU A 65 -16.84 -7.99 -0.25
CA LEU A 65 -15.91 -8.75 -1.07
C LEU A 65 -14.95 -7.85 -1.86
N LEU A 66 -15.44 -6.71 -2.39
CA LEU A 66 -14.61 -5.72 -3.08
C LEU A 66 -13.58 -5.07 -2.16
N VAL A 67 -13.98 -4.74 -0.92
CA VAL A 67 -13.08 -4.18 0.09
C VAL A 67 -11.99 -5.18 0.46
N ILE A 68 -12.34 -6.45 0.66
CA ILE A 68 -11.38 -7.49 0.98
C ILE A 68 -10.40 -7.72 -0.18
N ASP A 69 -10.88 -7.82 -1.43
CA ASP A 69 -10.02 -7.98 -2.61
C ASP A 69 -9.02 -6.82 -2.75
N ALA A 70 -9.48 -5.58 -2.56
CA ALA A 70 -8.61 -4.40 -2.58
C ALA A 70 -7.56 -4.44 -1.47
N SER A 71 -7.94 -4.90 -0.28
CA SER A 71 -7.05 -5.04 0.89
C SER A 71 -5.99 -6.14 0.66
N ILE A 72 -6.38 -7.28 0.08
CA ILE A 72 -5.44 -8.34 -0.29
C ILE A 72 -4.40 -7.84 -1.29
N LYS A 73 -4.81 -7.09 -2.31
CA LYS A 73 -3.89 -6.50 -3.30
C LYS A 73 -2.91 -5.52 -2.67
N LYS A 74 -3.37 -4.70 -1.73
CA LYS A 74 -2.49 -3.81 -0.94
C LYS A 74 -1.52 -4.62 -0.10
N LEU A 75 -1.99 -5.68 0.57
CA LEU A 75 -1.16 -6.54 1.40
C LEU A 75 -0.05 -7.19 0.59
N ILE A 76 -0.33 -7.72 -0.61
CA ILE A 76 0.68 -8.26 -1.52
C ILE A 76 1.78 -7.23 -1.79
N LYS A 77 1.38 -6.01 -2.17
CA LYS A 77 2.33 -4.92 -2.44
C LYS A 77 3.20 -4.60 -1.22
N TYR A 78 2.58 -4.42 -0.05
CA TYR A 78 3.31 -4.02 1.15
C TYR A 78 4.17 -5.14 1.73
N THR A 79 3.76 -6.40 1.61
CA THR A 79 4.60 -7.54 2.02
C THR A 79 5.90 -7.59 1.21
N LYS A 80 5.82 -7.33 -0.10
CA LYS A 80 6.99 -7.24 -0.96
C LYS A 80 7.90 -6.07 -0.56
N VAL A 81 7.34 -4.86 -0.44
CA VAL A 81 8.10 -3.67 -0.01
C VAL A 81 8.72 -3.88 1.37
N PHE A 82 8.03 -4.56 2.28
CA PHE A 82 8.55 -4.88 3.60
C PHE A 82 9.82 -5.75 3.53
N GLY A 83 9.80 -6.84 2.75
CA GLY A 83 10.99 -7.69 2.55
C GLY A 83 12.14 -6.93 1.89
N GLU A 84 11.86 -6.16 0.83
CA GLU A 84 12.84 -5.31 0.15
C GLU A 84 13.47 -4.29 1.13
N SER A 85 12.66 -3.68 2.01
CA SER A 85 13.14 -2.71 3.00
C SER A 85 14.05 -3.35 4.05
N MET A 86 13.75 -4.56 4.52
CA MET A 86 14.59 -5.31 5.45
C MET A 86 15.97 -5.60 4.83
N ASN A 87 15.99 -6.10 3.60
CA ASN A 87 17.23 -6.34 2.86
C ASN A 87 18.00 -5.04 2.62
N GLN A 88 17.30 -3.95 2.35
CA GLN A 88 17.90 -2.64 2.12
C GLN A 88 18.55 -2.06 3.38
N VAL A 89 17.96 -2.28 4.56
CA VAL A 89 18.57 -1.90 5.84
C VAL A 89 19.92 -2.59 6.01
N LEU A 90 20.00 -3.90 5.78
CA LEU A 90 21.27 -4.66 5.89
C LEU A 90 22.29 -4.19 4.86
N SER A 91 21.89 -4.05 3.59
CA SER A 91 22.75 -3.60 2.51
C SER A 91 23.32 -2.20 2.77
N ASN A 92 22.47 -1.25 3.18
CA ASN A 92 22.89 0.11 3.48
C ASN A 92 23.84 0.16 4.70
N SER A 93 23.61 -0.69 5.70
CA SER A 93 24.50 -0.81 6.85
C SER A 93 25.91 -1.28 6.43
N VAL A 94 25.99 -2.24 5.51
CA VAL A 94 27.27 -2.70 4.94
C VAL A 94 27.94 -1.58 4.13
N CYS A 95 27.19 -0.90 3.24
CA CYS A 95 27.71 0.20 2.41
C CYS A 95 28.22 1.37 3.28
N SER A 96 27.52 1.72 4.36
CA SER A 96 27.95 2.73 5.31
C SER A 96 29.26 2.33 5.97
N ALA A 97 29.36 1.09 6.45
CA ALA A 97 30.59 0.58 7.06
C ALA A 97 31.78 0.58 6.08
N GLU A 98 31.54 0.21 4.81
CA GLU A 98 32.56 0.28 3.76
C GLU A 98 33.01 1.72 3.46
N SER A 99 32.07 2.67 3.47
CA SER A 99 32.39 4.10 3.29
C SER A 99 33.27 4.63 4.41
N PHE A 100 32.97 4.28 5.66
CA PHE A 100 33.82 4.62 6.81
C PHE A 100 35.20 3.98 6.72
N GLN A 101 35.28 2.71 6.30
CA GLN A 101 36.59 2.06 6.10
C GLN A 101 37.43 2.77 5.06
N ASN A 102 36.81 3.21 3.94
CA ASN A 102 37.51 3.95 2.89
C ASN A 102 38.00 5.34 3.35
N LEU A 103 37.35 5.94 4.34
CA LEU A 103 37.81 7.20 4.94
C LEU A 103 39.04 6.99 5.87
N ILE A 104 39.10 5.86 6.58
CA ILE A 104 40.17 5.57 7.54
C ILE A 104 41.39 4.96 6.84
N ASP A 105 41.21 4.10 5.85
CA ASP A 105 42.29 3.37 5.16
C ASP A 105 43.35 4.25 4.53
N PRO A 106 43.03 5.37 3.84
CA PRO A 106 44.04 6.29 3.30
C PRO A 106 45.00 6.86 4.36
N TYR A 107 44.59 6.93 5.61
CA TYR A 107 45.40 7.50 6.69
C TYR A 107 46.42 6.50 7.26
N THR A 108 46.27 5.21 7.00
CA THR A 108 47.21 4.19 7.43
C THR A 108 48.59 4.34 6.82
N ASN A 109 48.70 5.02 5.69
CA ASN A 109 49.94 5.33 4.96
C ASN A 109 50.59 6.63 5.44
N LEU A 110 49.93 7.43 6.26
CA LEU A 110 50.50 8.65 6.83
C LEU A 110 51.43 8.25 7.96
N LYS A 111 52.72 8.55 7.84
CA LYS A 111 53.73 8.40 8.91
C LYS A 111 53.52 9.48 9.98
N SER A 112 52.40 9.49 10.65
CA SER A 112 52.13 10.41 11.75
C SER A 112 52.01 9.66 13.05
N ASP A 113 51.95 10.39 14.16
CA ASP A 113 52.03 9.92 15.54
C ASP A 113 51.38 8.55 15.76
N SER A 114 52.13 7.65 16.42
CA SER A 114 51.77 6.26 16.65
C SER A 114 50.38 6.08 17.31
N GLN A 115 49.99 7.01 18.18
CA GLN A 115 48.71 6.92 18.91
C GLN A 115 47.48 7.13 18.04
N ILE A 116 47.51 8.13 17.15
CA ILE A 116 46.39 8.39 16.19
C ILE A 116 46.21 7.20 15.25
N LEU A 117 47.30 6.58 14.87
CA LEU A 117 47.28 5.40 14.00
C LEU A 117 46.69 4.19 14.72
N GLU A 118 47.00 3.99 16.00
CA GLU A 118 46.45 2.88 16.83
C GLU A 118 44.96 3.03 17.02
N ASP A 119 44.45 4.23 17.34
CA ASP A 119 43.03 4.51 17.49
C ASP A 119 42.27 4.35 16.19
N ALA A 120 42.83 4.80 15.06
CA ALA A 120 42.25 4.60 13.73
C ALA A 120 42.17 3.10 13.38
N TYR A 121 43.21 2.33 13.67
CA TYR A 121 43.22 0.88 13.45
C TYR A 121 42.21 0.15 14.32
N ALA A 122 42.07 0.52 15.61
CA ALA A 122 41.09 -0.05 16.51
C ALA A 122 39.67 0.20 15.98
N THR A 123 39.35 1.43 15.52
CA THR A 123 38.08 1.79 14.93
C THR A 123 37.82 1.03 13.64
N TRP A 124 38.80 0.95 12.74
CA TRP A 124 38.71 0.20 11.48
C TRP A 124 38.45 -1.29 11.75
N SER A 125 39.11 -1.90 12.73
CA SER A 125 38.88 -3.29 13.12
C SER A 125 37.46 -3.53 13.62
N LYS A 126 36.92 -2.63 14.45
CA LYS A 126 35.53 -2.71 14.96
C LYS A 126 34.52 -2.60 13.81
N ILE A 127 34.70 -1.64 12.89
CA ILE A 127 33.84 -1.45 11.71
C ILE A 127 33.91 -2.68 10.81
N THR A 128 35.10 -3.26 10.64
CA THR A 128 35.27 -4.49 9.85
C THR A 128 34.49 -5.67 10.46
N LYS A 129 34.62 -5.85 11.78
CA LYS A 129 33.87 -6.89 12.50
C LYS A 129 32.35 -6.68 12.34
N TYR A 130 31.86 -5.46 12.54
CA TYR A 130 30.46 -5.09 12.33
C TYR A 130 30.00 -5.43 10.91
N LYS A 131 30.72 -4.99 9.87
CA LYS A 131 30.41 -5.26 8.48
C LYS A 131 30.27 -6.76 8.19
N HIS A 132 31.20 -7.58 8.67
CA HIS A 132 31.13 -9.03 8.49
C HIS A 132 29.90 -9.63 9.17
N LYS A 133 29.59 -9.21 10.40
CA LYS A 133 28.42 -9.69 11.13
C LYS A 133 27.11 -9.33 10.43
N VAL A 134 27.00 -8.12 9.88
CA VAL A 134 25.81 -7.71 9.09
C VAL A 134 25.72 -8.48 7.78
N LYS A 135 26.87 -8.73 7.12
CA LYS A 135 26.90 -9.59 5.91
C LYS A 135 26.44 -11.02 6.20
N ASP A 136 26.83 -11.59 7.32
CA ASP A 136 26.39 -12.93 7.74
C ASP A 136 24.87 -12.96 7.90
N VAL A 137 24.25 -11.95 8.52
CA VAL A 137 22.78 -11.83 8.62
C VAL A 137 22.16 -11.75 7.23
N PHE A 138 22.73 -10.95 6.32
CA PHE A 138 22.22 -10.78 4.97
C PHE A 138 22.23 -12.08 4.16
N VAL A 139 23.30 -12.89 4.29
CA VAL A 139 23.45 -14.15 3.59
C VAL A 139 22.57 -15.26 4.19
N GLU A 140 22.47 -15.32 5.50
CA GLU A 140 21.75 -16.36 6.23
C GLU A 140 20.24 -16.09 6.33
N ASN A 141 19.79 -14.84 6.08
CA ASN A 141 18.38 -14.55 6.19
C ASN A 141 17.59 -15.14 5.00
N GLU A 142 16.51 -15.82 5.32
CA GLU A 142 15.58 -16.38 4.33
C GLU A 142 14.39 -15.43 4.06
N ILE A 143 14.56 -14.13 4.27
CA ILE A 143 13.47 -13.14 4.16
C ILE A 143 12.79 -13.22 2.79
N ASP A 144 13.57 -13.28 1.72
CA ASP A 144 13.02 -13.34 0.36
C ASP A 144 12.21 -14.62 0.14
N HIS A 145 12.67 -15.74 0.67
CA HIS A 145 11.93 -17.00 0.61
C HIS A 145 10.63 -16.92 1.43
N LEU A 146 10.69 -16.36 2.64
CA LEU A 146 9.53 -16.21 3.52
C LEU A 146 8.50 -15.24 2.93
N VAL A 147 8.96 -14.09 2.42
CA VAL A 147 8.09 -13.09 1.76
C VAL A 147 7.47 -13.67 0.49
N SER A 148 8.23 -14.35 -0.34
CA SER A 148 7.71 -14.95 -1.57
C SER A 148 6.71 -16.08 -1.30
N SER A 149 6.85 -16.81 -0.19
CA SER A 149 5.88 -17.83 0.23
C SER A 149 4.52 -17.21 0.57
N VAL A 150 4.52 -16.08 1.28
CA VAL A 150 3.30 -15.31 1.60
C VAL A 150 2.68 -14.75 0.32
N GLU A 151 3.50 -14.13 -0.55
CA GLU A 151 3.03 -13.57 -1.82
C GLU A 151 2.34 -14.62 -2.68
N LYS A 152 2.93 -15.79 -2.85
CA LYS A 152 2.32 -16.90 -3.59
C LYS A 152 0.96 -17.28 -3.06
N LYS A 153 0.79 -17.35 -1.73
CA LYS A 153 -0.47 -17.71 -1.10
C LYS A 153 -1.54 -16.62 -1.25
N LEU A 154 -1.16 -15.37 -1.15
CA LEU A 154 -2.06 -14.25 -1.41
C LEU A 154 -2.50 -14.19 -2.89
N LEU A 155 -1.60 -14.51 -3.83
CA LEU A 155 -1.92 -14.60 -5.25
C LEU A 155 -2.88 -15.75 -5.55
N GLU A 156 -2.78 -16.90 -4.87
CA GLU A 156 -3.75 -17.99 -4.97
C GLU A 156 -5.16 -17.52 -4.56
N ILE A 157 -5.29 -16.81 -3.46
CA ILE A 157 -6.57 -16.23 -3.03
C ILE A 157 -7.10 -15.24 -4.05
N THR A 158 -6.23 -14.38 -4.60
CA THR A 158 -6.63 -13.43 -5.65
C THR A 158 -7.19 -14.13 -6.88
N LYS A 159 -6.67 -15.31 -7.26
CA LYS A 159 -7.23 -16.12 -8.37
C LYS A 159 -8.63 -16.63 -8.04
N ILE A 160 -8.86 -17.06 -6.78
CA ILE A 160 -10.18 -17.49 -6.31
C ILE A 160 -11.18 -16.33 -6.42
N TYR A 161 -10.81 -15.15 -5.93
CA TYR A 161 -11.65 -13.96 -6.00
C TYR A 161 -12.00 -13.57 -7.44
N LYS A 162 -11.04 -13.64 -8.36
CA LYS A 162 -11.30 -13.41 -9.81
C LYS A 162 -12.36 -14.38 -10.37
N ALA A 163 -12.35 -15.65 -9.95
CA ALA A 163 -13.35 -16.62 -10.36
C ALA A 163 -14.73 -16.29 -9.76
N VAL A 164 -14.77 -15.86 -8.50
CA VAL A 164 -16.00 -15.44 -7.82
C VAL A 164 -16.59 -14.20 -8.49
N PHE A 165 -15.79 -13.18 -8.80
CA PHE A 165 -16.26 -11.99 -9.50
C PHE A 165 -16.88 -12.32 -10.88
N LYS A 166 -16.35 -13.31 -11.58
CA LYS A 166 -17.00 -13.80 -12.83
C LYS A 166 -18.41 -14.34 -12.57
N LYS A 167 -18.63 -15.03 -11.43
CA LYS A 167 -19.97 -15.52 -11.06
C LYS A 167 -20.91 -14.40 -10.63
N ILE A 168 -20.38 -13.38 -9.96
CA ILE A 168 -21.12 -12.17 -9.62
C ILE A 168 -21.57 -11.44 -10.89
N GLU A 169 -20.73 -11.33 -11.90
CA GLU A 169 -21.11 -10.75 -13.20
C GLU A 169 -22.19 -11.59 -13.93
N LEU A 170 -22.12 -12.92 -13.83
CA LEU A 170 -23.18 -13.79 -14.36
C LEU A 170 -24.52 -13.56 -13.64
N ARG A 171 -24.51 -13.40 -12.32
CA ARG A 171 -25.69 -13.06 -11.53
C ARG A 171 -26.25 -11.70 -11.93
N LYS A 172 -25.41 -10.67 -12.05
CA LYS A 172 -25.82 -9.31 -12.50
C LYS A 172 -26.47 -9.38 -13.90
N THR A 173 -25.91 -10.20 -14.78
CA THR A 173 -26.49 -10.43 -16.13
C THR A 173 -27.82 -11.14 -16.09
N ALA A 174 -27.95 -12.19 -15.24
CA ALA A 174 -29.20 -12.93 -15.10
C ALA A 174 -30.32 -12.07 -14.49
N LEU A 175 -29.98 -11.17 -13.57
CA LEU A 175 -30.92 -10.21 -12.98
C LEU A 175 -31.42 -9.21 -14.05
N LEU A 176 -30.53 -8.68 -14.88
CA LEU A 176 -30.89 -7.79 -15.99
C LEU A 176 -31.86 -8.46 -16.99
N ASP A 177 -31.59 -9.73 -17.30
CA ASP A 177 -32.46 -10.50 -18.20
C ASP A 177 -33.84 -10.73 -17.56
N TYR A 178 -33.89 -11.06 -16.26
CA TYR A 178 -35.14 -11.23 -15.52
C TYR A 178 -35.94 -9.94 -15.42
N ASP A 179 -35.33 -8.84 -14.95
CA ASP A 179 -36.02 -7.54 -14.82
C ASP A 179 -36.57 -7.04 -16.15
N LYS A 180 -35.85 -7.26 -17.26
CA LYS A 180 -36.34 -6.89 -18.59
C LYS A 180 -37.58 -7.68 -18.96
N VAL A 181 -37.54 -9.00 -18.86
CA VAL A 181 -38.67 -9.87 -19.23
C VAL A 181 -39.86 -9.58 -18.34
N TYR A 182 -39.62 -9.36 -17.03
CA TYR A 182 -40.65 -8.98 -16.08
C TYR A 182 -41.36 -7.66 -16.51
N ASN A 183 -40.60 -6.62 -16.78
CA ASN A 183 -41.19 -5.34 -17.19
C ASN A 183 -41.90 -5.41 -18.56
N ASP A 184 -41.38 -6.18 -19.50
CA ASP A 184 -42.06 -6.41 -20.81
C ASP A 184 -43.38 -7.17 -20.60
N HIS A 185 -43.42 -8.17 -19.72
CA HIS A 185 -44.61 -8.94 -19.34
C HIS A 185 -45.65 -8.05 -18.65
N GLU A 186 -45.26 -7.34 -17.58
CA GLU A 186 -46.13 -6.42 -16.85
C GLU A 186 -46.74 -5.35 -17.77
N SER A 187 -45.96 -4.82 -18.70
CA SER A 187 -46.46 -3.82 -19.64
C SER A 187 -47.57 -4.34 -20.56
N LEU A 188 -47.55 -5.64 -20.89
CA LEU A 188 -48.61 -6.27 -21.66
C LEU A 188 -49.85 -6.64 -20.84
N LEU A 189 -49.63 -7.05 -19.56
CA LEU A 189 -50.72 -7.28 -18.61
C LEU A 189 -51.53 -5.98 -18.36
N LEU A 190 -50.83 -4.86 -18.11
CA LEU A 190 -51.46 -3.55 -17.91
C LEU A 190 -52.27 -3.10 -19.17
N LYS A 191 -51.81 -3.47 -20.38
CA LYS A 191 -52.55 -3.21 -21.59
C LYS A 191 -53.79 -4.11 -21.72
N GLN A 192 -53.70 -5.35 -21.29
CA GLN A 192 -54.82 -6.29 -21.27
C GLN A 192 -55.95 -5.82 -20.32
N GLU A 193 -55.60 -5.21 -19.20
CA GLU A 193 -56.57 -4.62 -18.28
C GLU A 193 -57.29 -3.40 -18.86
N GLN A 194 -56.62 -2.65 -19.75
CA GLN A 194 -57.17 -1.42 -20.34
C GLN A 194 -57.92 -1.66 -21.67
N SER A 195 -57.57 -2.72 -22.40
CA SER A 195 -58.14 -3.02 -23.71
C SER A 195 -57.90 -4.49 -24.11
N GLU A 196 -58.73 -5.01 -25.02
CA GLU A 196 -58.51 -6.33 -25.62
C GLU A 196 -57.18 -6.38 -26.38
N LEU A 197 -56.36 -7.40 -26.09
CA LEU A 197 -55.11 -7.63 -26.77
C LEU A 197 -55.35 -8.21 -28.17
N THR A 198 -54.59 -7.78 -29.15
CA THR A 198 -54.54 -8.42 -30.46
C THR A 198 -53.99 -9.85 -30.34
N LEU A 199 -54.32 -10.71 -31.33
CA LEU A 199 -53.80 -12.10 -31.37
C LEU A 199 -52.27 -12.15 -31.30
N LYS A 200 -51.56 -11.20 -31.90
CA LYS A 200 -50.12 -11.09 -31.86
C LYS A 200 -49.60 -10.76 -30.41
N GLN A 201 -50.28 -9.86 -29.72
CA GLN A 201 -49.97 -9.48 -28.36
C GLN A 201 -50.24 -10.63 -27.35
N ASN A 202 -51.32 -11.38 -27.54
CA ASN A 202 -51.63 -12.58 -26.76
C ASN A 202 -50.52 -13.63 -26.93
N ASN A 203 -50.12 -13.94 -28.16
CA ASN A 203 -49.01 -14.88 -28.40
C ASN A 203 -47.69 -14.39 -27.80
N GLN A 204 -47.45 -13.07 -27.80
CA GLN A 204 -46.29 -12.46 -27.17
C GLN A 204 -46.36 -12.60 -25.64
N LEU A 205 -47.52 -12.40 -25.02
CA LEU A 205 -47.72 -12.57 -23.57
C LEU A 205 -47.38 -13.98 -23.13
N TYR A 206 -47.93 -15.02 -23.76
CA TYR A 206 -47.58 -16.42 -23.47
C TYR A 206 -46.11 -16.72 -23.67
N SER A 207 -45.47 -16.14 -24.68
CA SER A 207 -44.02 -16.31 -24.87
C SER A 207 -43.20 -15.63 -23.78
N LEU A 208 -43.63 -14.47 -23.28
CA LEU A 208 -42.97 -13.76 -22.18
C LEU A 208 -43.18 -14.47 -20.85
N GLU A 209 -44.34 -15.04 -20.58
CA GLU A 209 -44.61 -15.83 -19.37
C GLU A 209 -43.64 -17.01 -19.26
N ARG A 210 -43.44 -17.78 -20.31
CA ARG A 210 -42.45 -18.87 -20.32
C ARG A 210 -41.02 -18.36 -20.13
N LYS A 211 -40.65 -17.27 -20.78
CA LYS A 211 -39.34 -16.64 -20.63
C LYS A 211 -39.14 -16.09 -19.23
N LEU A 212 -40.19 -15.57 -18.59
CA LEU A 212 -40.14 -15.04 -17.23
C LEU A 212 -39.77 -16.15 -16.24
N ASP A 213 -40.42 -17.30 -16.34
CA ASP A 213 -40.10 -18.46 -15.52
C ASP A 213 -38.66 -18.91 -15.71
N ASP A 214 -38.21 -19.05 -16.96
CA ASP A 214 -36.83 -19.47 -17.25
C ASP A 214 -35.78 -18.48 -16.69
N THR A 215 -36.01 -17.17 -16.88
CA THR A 215 -35.08 -16.14 -16.37
C THR A 215 -35.11 -16.02 -14.88
N LYS A 216 -36.28 -16.18 -14.24
CA LYS A 216 -36.47 -16.22 -12.78
C LYS A 216 -35.71 -17.38 -12.16
N ILE A 217 -35.91 -18.59 -12.71
CA ILE A 217 -35.21 -19.79 -12.24
C ILE A 217 -33.70 -19.61 -12.34
N ARG A 218 -33.22 -19.09 -13.47
CA ARG A 218 -31.77 -18.84 -13.69
C ARG A 218 -31.21 -17.85 -12.68
N TYR A 219 -31.86 -16.70 -12.51
CA TYR A 219 -31.45 -15.68 -11.55
C TYR A 219 -31.47 -16.22 -10.12
N THR A 220 -32.59 -16.77 -9.68
CA THR A 220 -32.77 -17.29 -8.31
C THR A 220 -31.70 -18.32 -7.97
N ARG A 221 -31.40 -19.22 -8.91
CA ARG A 221 -30.39 -20.27 -8.71
C ARG A 221 -29.00 -19.70 -8.47
N ILE A 222 -28.57 -18.72 -9.29
CA ILE A 222 -27.25 -18.09 -9.13
C ILE A 222 -27.22 -17.26 -7.85
N ASN A 223 -28.29 -16.50 -7.60
CA ASN A 223 -28.41 -15.63 -6.43
C ASN A 223 -28.34 -16.43 -5.13
N SER A 224 -29.18 -17.45 -4.99
CA SER A 224 -29.21 -18.29 -3.79
C SER A 224 -27.87 -18.97 -3.51
N LEU A 225 -27.16 -19.38 -4.57
CA LEU A 225 -25.82 -19.94 -4.43
C LEU A 225 -24.84 -18.92 -3.87
N LEU A 226 -24.79 -17.72 -4.47
CA LEU A 226 -23.86 -16.67 -4.05
C LEU A 226 -24.15 -16.17 -2.63
N VAL A 227 -25.42 -15.90 -2.31
CA VAL A 227 -25.83 -15.46 -0.96
C VAL A 227 -25.45 -16.49 0.11
N ARG A 228 -25.50 -17.79 -0.21
CA ARG A 228 -25.11 -18.86 0.71
C ARG A 228 -23.60 -19.01 0.84
N GLU A 229 -22.85 -18.93 -0.27
CA GLU A 229 -21.42 -19.28 -0.31
C GLU A 229 -20.49 -18.08 -0.03
N LEU A 230 -20.92 -16.84 -0.35
CA LEU A 230 -20.07 -15.65 -0.12
C LEU A 230 -19.73 -15.42 1.36
N PRO A 231 -20.66 -15.52 2.33
CA PRO A 231 -20.31 -15.36 3.75
C PRO A 231 -19.26 -16.37 4.20
N LEU A 232 -19.35 -17.62 3.72
CA LEU A 232 -18.37 -18.65 4.02
C LEU A 232 -16.99 -18.31 3.43
N LEU A 233 -16.95 -17.84 2.18
CA LEU A 233 -15.71 -17.40 1.53
C LEU A 233 -15.06 -16.25 2.30
N ILE A 234 -15.84 -15.24 2.69
CA ILE A 234 -15.38 -14.08 3.45
C ILE A 234 -14.77 -14.55 4.78
N ARG A 235 -15.50 -15.35 5.55
CA ARG A 235 -15.03 -15.88 6.83
C ARG A 235 -13.73 -16.69 6.70
N LEU A 236 -13.65 -17.60 5.74
CA LEU A 236 -12.43 -18.40 5.51
C LEU A 236 -11.26 -17.52 5.02
N THR A 237 -11.53 -16.48 4.26
CA THR A 237 -10.51 -15.52 3.86
C THR A 237 -9.97 -14.76 5.07
N GLN A 238 -10.83 -14.29 5.96
CA GLN A 238 -10.43 -13.60 7.20
C GLN A 238 -9.58 -14.52 8.09
N GLU A 239 -9.94 -15.79 8.21
CA GLU A 239 -9.16 -16.78 8.96
C GLU A 239 -7.75 -16.96 8.37
N VAL A 240 -7.65 -17.11 7.05
CA VAL A 240 -6.34 -17.18 6.37
C VAL A 240 -5.54 -15.90 6.51
N MET A 241 -6.19 -14.72 6.47
CA MET A 241 -5.49 -13.45 6.70
C MET A 241 -4.91 -13.35 8.11
N GLY A 242 -5.58 -13.90 9.12
CA GLY A 242 -5.03 -14.01 10.47
C GLY A 242 -3.70 -14.80 10.51
N TYR A 243 -3.64 -15.94 9.81
CA TYR A 243 -2.38 -16.71 9.69
C TYR A 243 -1.30 -15.97 8.90
N VAL A 244 -1.66 -15.27 7.84
CA VAL A 244 -0.71 -14.43 7.06
C VAL A 244 -0.13 -13.32 7.94
N GLN A 245 -0.98 -12.64 8.71
CA GLN A 245 -0.54 -11.59 9.63
C GLN A 245 0.44 -12.12 10.68
N ALA A 246 0.11 -13.26 11.32
CA ALA A 246 0.98 -13.89 12.28
C ALA A 246 2.33 -14.27 11.65
N HIS A 247 2.32 -14.80 10.43
CA HIS A 247 3.56 -15.16 9.73
C HIS A 247 4.44 -13.95 9.43
N ILE A 248 3.87 -12.85 8.93
CA ILE A 248 4.62 -11.59 8.69
C ILE A 248 5.21 -11.06 9.99
N TYR A 249 4.44 -11.12 11.09
CA TYR A 249 4.94 -10.72 12.41
C TYR A 249 6.15 -11.57 12.85
N TYR A 250 6.07 -12.89 12.71
CA TYR A 250 7.19 -13.77 13.06
C TYR A 250 8.41 -13.55 12.17
N VAL A 251 8.24 -13.28 10.88
CA VAL A 251 9.34 -12.90 9.99
C VAL A 251 10.05 -11.65 10.49
N HIS A 252 9.28 -10.63 10.86
CA HIS A 252 9.82 -9.38 11.39
C HIS A 252 10.58 -9.61 12.70
N LEU A 253 9.97 -10.33 13.65
CA LEU A 253 10.58 -10.62 14.94
C LEU A 253 11.88 -11.43 14.78
N THR A 254 11.88 -12.44 13.92
CA THR A 254 13.07 -13.25 13.63
C THR A 254 14.19 -12.42 13.04
N PHE A 255 13.88 -11.54 12.10
CA PHE A 255 14.84 -10.61 11.52
C PHE A 255 15.47 -9.71 12.59
N CYS A 256 14.66 -9.03 13.41
CA CYS A 256 15.17 -8.18 14.48
C CYS A 256 16.04 -8.95 15.47
N TYR A 257 15.65 -10.17 15.81
CA TYR A 257 16.41 -11.04 16.69
C TYR A 257 17.77 -11.43 16.07
N GLN A 258 17.79 -11.88 14.82
CA GLN A 258 19.02 -12.26 14.13
C GLN A 258 20.00 -11.07 14.04
N VAL A 259 19.50 -9.89 13.68
CA VAL A 259 20.30 -8.67 13.63
C VAL A 259 20.87 -8.34 15.02
N ALA A 260 20.02 -8.33 16.05
CA ALA A 260 20.42 -8.01 17.41
C ALA A 260 21.50 -8.97 17.94
N GLU A 261 21.31 -10.28 17.77
CA GLU A 261 22.27 -11.30 18.23
C GLU A 261 23.63 -11.18 17.54
N ARG A 262 23.65 -10.90 16.23
CA ARG A 262 24.91 -10.74 15.48
C ARG A 262 25.64 -9.45 15.83
N ILE A 263 24.90 -8.33 15.96
CA ILE A 263 25.49 -7.02 16.29
C ILE A 263 25.98 -6.99 17.74
N LYS A 264 25.32 -7.69 18.67
CA LYS A 264 25.71 -7.77 20.08
C LYS A 264 27.19 -8.18 20.30
N GLU A 265 27.72 -9.02 19.41
CA GLU A 265 29.11 -9.43 19.46
C GLU A 265 30.10 -8.31 19.09
N THR A 266 29.65 -7.17 18.61
CA THR A 266 30.50 -6.04 18.18
C THR A 266 30.80 -5.03 19.29
N GLU A 267 30.21 -5.17 20.49
CA GLU A 267 30.38 -4.27 21.64
C GLU A 267 29.88 -2.82 21.45
N PHE A 268 29.13 -2.55 20.35
CA PHE A 268 28.59 -1.22 20.05
C PHE A 268 27.17 -0.99 20.58
N ILE A 269 26.67 -1.81 21.49
CA ILE A 269 25.26 -1.70 21.88
C ILE A 269 25.12 -0.73 23.04
N GLU A 270 24.52 0.41 22.75
CA GLU A 270 23.89 1.31 23.69
C GLU A 270 22.38 1.35 23.41
N ASN A 271 21.57 1.19 24.44
CA ASN A 271 20.12 1.13 24.31
C ASN A 271 19.43 2.48 24.54
N ASP A 272 20.13 3.45 25.10
CA ASP A 272 19.61 4.79 25.34
C ASP A 272 19.97 5.71 24.18
N VAL A 273 18.97 6.01 23.35
CA VAL A 273 19.11 6.88 22.19
C VAL A 273 19.57 8.29 22.58
N ASN A 274 19.08 8.82 23.70
CA ASN A 274 19.48 10.15 24.18
C ASN A 274 20.94 10.18 24.55
N LYS A 275 21.43 9.11 25.21
CA LYS A 275 22.85 8.97 25.55
C LYS A 275 23.70 8.90 24.28
N ILE A 276 23.30 8.10 23.27
CA ILE A 276 24.02 8.01 21.98
C ILE A 276 24.17 9.40 21.35
N VAL A 277 23.07 10.17 21.29
CA VAL A 277 23.05 11.52 20.70
C VAL A 277 23.93 12.48 21.52
N THR A 278 23.82 12.46 22.85
CA THR A 278 24.60 13.32 23.74
C THR A 278 26.08 13.04 23.62
N ASP A 279 26.48 11.75 23.69
CA ASP A 279 27.88 11.33 23.58
C ASP A 279 28.46 11.74 22.19
N PHE A 280 27.66 11.58 21.12
CA PHE A 280 28.05 12.04 19.79
C PHE A 280 28.30 13.54 19.74
N MET A 281 27.38 14.37 20.26
CA MET A 281 27.54 15.83 20.29
C MET A 281 28.75 16.26 21.11
N LEU A 282 28.95 15.67 22.29
CA LEU A 282 30.09 15.97 23.16
C LEU A 282 31.44 15.71 22.47
N MET A 283 31.51 14.66 21.63
CA MET A 283 32.73 14.33 20.88
C MET A 283 32.89 15.16 19.60
N ASN A 284 31.80 15.40 18.89
CA ASN A 284 31.79 16.00 17.56
C ASN A 284 31.92 17.53 17.59
N ASP A 285 31.16 18.19 18.47
CA ASP A 285 31.04 19.65 18.43
C ASP A 285 32.35 20.40 18.67
N PRO A 286 33.25 19.97 19.61
CA PRO A 286 34.54 20.61 19.76
C PRO A 286 35.43 20.52 18.52
N ILE A 287 35.38 19.34 17.82
CA ILE A 287 36.16 19.12 16.59
C ILE A 287 35.64 19.97 15.46
N VAL A 288 34.33 20.06 15.27
CA VAL A 288 33.70 20.90 14.25
C VAL A 288 34.02 22.36 14.50
N GLN A 289 33.95 22.85 15.75
CA GLN A 289 34.33 24.21 16.12
C GLN A 289 35.80 24.50 15.80
N GLU A 290 36.70 23.55 16.06
CA GLU A 290 38.11 23.69 15.69
C GLU A 290 38.29 23.78 14.17
N ILE A 291 37.62 22.91 13.38
CA ILE A 291 37.67 22.94 11.93
C ILE A 291 37.18 24.30 11.37
N GLU A 292 36.14 24.89 11.97
CA GLU A 292 35.58 26.18 11.57
C GLU A 292 36.54 27.32 11.80
N THR A 293 37.56 27.16 12.68
CA THR A 293 38.59 28.18 12.88
C THR A 293 39.63 28.26 11.76
N TYR A 294 39.74 27.23 10.92
CA TYR A 294 40.71 27.24 9.82
C TYR A 294 40.29 28.14 8.68
N ILE A 295 41.26 28.82 8.07
CA ILE A 295 41.05 29.78 6.96
C ILE A 295 40.30 29.12 5.78
N LEU A 296 40.56 27.83 5.53
CA LEU A 296 39.89 27.07 4.45
C LEU A 296 38.38 26.88 4.66
N THR A 297 37.92 26.90 5.90
CA THR A 297 36.54 26.67 6.28
C THR A 297 35.85 27.94 6.76
N SER A 298 36.61 28.99 7.14
CA SER A 298 36.06 30.26 7.58
C SER A 298 35.43 31.00 6.41
N HIS A 299 34.18 31.37 6.52
CA HIS A 299 33.51 32.28 5.55
C HIS A 299 34.13 33.67 5.49
N GLN A 300 35.21 33.95 6.24
CA GLN A 300 35.95 35.20 6.23
C GLN A 300 37.05 35.29 5.12
N ALA A 301 37.36 34.15 4.46
CA ALA A 301 38.43 34.14 3.44
C ALA A 301 38.08 34.85 2.12
N GLU A 302 36.83 35.26 1.91
CA GLU A 302 36.40 35.98 0.69
C GLU A 302 36.21 37.50 0.88
N SER A 303 36.56 38.09 2.02
CA SER A 303 36.27 39.51 2.29
C SER A 303 37.46 40.47 2.18
N ASN A 304 38.56 40.07 1.51
CA ASN A 304 39.63 40.99 1.15
C ASN A 304 39.71 41.11 -0.37
N ASN A 305 38.72 41.68 -1.01
CA ASN A 305 38.78 42.64 -2.09
C ASN A 305 37.37 42.93 -2.60
N ASP A 306 37.05 44.21 -2.53
CA ASP A 306 35.91 44.89 -3.13
C ASP A 306 34.58 44.97 -2.39
N ASP A 307 34.35 46.23 -1.98
CA ASP A 307 33.06 46.91 -1.86
C ASP A 307 31.95 46.40 -0.96
N ASN A 308 31.89 47.05 0.16
CA ASN A 308 30.70 47.54 0.90
C ASN A 308 29.34 47.27 0.24
N LYS A 309 28.97 46.01 0.07
CA LYS A 309 27.60 45.58 -0.14
C LYS A 309 27.26 44.53 0.92
N THR A 310 26.54 44.98 1.93
CA THR A 310 25.83 44.10 2.87
C THR A 310 25.08 43.06 2.06
N LYS A 311 25.58 41.80 2.01
CA LYS A 311 24.84 40.69 1.42
C LYS A 311 23.57 40.50 2.23
N GLU A 312 22.46 41.00 1.69
CA GLU A 312 21.13 40.78 2.28
C GLU A 312 20.78 39.30 2.15
N SER A 313 20.58 38.63 3.29
CA SER A 313 20.13 37.24 3.33
C SER A 313 18.62 37.18 3.33
N TYR A 314 18.04 36.26 2.55
CA TYR A 314 16.61 36.07 2.45
C TYR A 314 16.24 34.62 2.67
N CYS A 315 15.06 34.36 3.27
CA CYS A 315 14.43 33.05 3.30
C CYS A 315 13.02 33.11 2.71
N TYR A 316 12.46 31.95 2.40
CA TYR A 316 11.07 31.82 1.97
C TYR A 316 10.25 31.09 3.02
N ALA A 317 9.09 31.61 3.34
CA ALA A 317 8.18 30.98 4.29
C ALA A 317 7.63 29.67 3.74
N LEU A 318 7.79 28.57 4.50
CA LEU A 318 7.26 27.26 4.13
C LEU A 318 5.79 27.07 4.54
N HIS A 319 5.33 27.85 5.54
CA HIS A 319 3.98 27.84 6.11
C HIS A 319 3.51 29.26 6.39
N ASP A 320 2.17 29.42 6.54
CA ASP A 320 1.59 30.65 7.03
C ASP A 320 1.87 30.81 8.52
N PHE A 321 2.16 32.02 8.97
CA PHE A 321 2.34 32.36 10.37
C PHE A 321 1.60 33.65 10.72
N ALA A 322 0.64 33.55 11.63
CA ALA A 322 -0.22 34.67 12.04
C ALA A 322 0.38 35.52 13.16
N GLY A 323 1.57 35.15 13.71
CA GLY A 323 2.14 35.75 14.91
C GLY A 323 1.46 35.25 16.18
N GLN A 324 2.23 35.09 17.26
CA GLN A 324 1.72 34.79 18.60
C GLN A 324 1.68 36.01 19.48
N GLU A 325 2.55 36.99 19.24
CA GLU A 325 2.62 38.27 19.93
C GLU A 325 2.48 39.45 18.94
N GLU A 326 2.23 40.66 19.44
CA GLU A 326 2.11 41.85 18.58
C GLU A 326 3.41 42.22 17.85
N SER A 327 4.55 41.80 18.40
CA SER A 327 5.88 42.03 17.86
C SER A 327 6.24 41.03 16.76
N ASP A 328 5.49 39.95 16.56
CA ASP A 328 5.81 38.91 15.63
C ASP A 328 5.52 39.31 14.19
N LEU A 329 6.47 38.96 13.31
CA LEU A 329 6.30 39.13 11.87
C LEU A 329 5.26 38.14 11.34
N ARG A 330 4.18 38.68 10.76
CA ARG A 330 3.13 37.87 10.13
C ARG A 330 3.45 37.67 8.66
N PHE A 331 3.37 36.42 8.18
CA PHE A 331 3.69 36.11 6.78
C PHE A 331 2.89 34.90 6.28
N SER A 332 2.76 34.81 4.97
CA SER A 332 2.12 33.71 4.27
C SER A 332 3.16 32.80 3.61
N LYS A 333 2.74 31.54 3.37
CA LYS A 333 3.57 30.58 2.64
C LYS A 333 4.02 31.15 1.28
N GLY A 334 5.33 31.12 1.06
CA GLY A 334 5.95 31.64 -0.15
C GLY A 334 6.47 33.08 -0.03
N ASP A 335 6.19 33.80 1.05
CA ASP A 335 6.72 35.14 1.27
C ASP A 335 8.24 35.10 1.39
N LYS A 336 8.89 36.10 0.75
CA LYS A 336 10.34 36.31 0.80
C LYS A 336 10.67 37.25 1.94
N ILE A 337 11.27 36.74 3.00
CA ILE A 337 11.60 37.45 4.24
C ILE A 337 13.10 37.76 4.23
N LYS A 338 13.47 39.01 4.46
CA LYS A 338 14.85 39.41 4.67
C LYS A 338 15.28 39.06 6.09
N ILE A 339 16.36 38.29 6.23
CA ILE A 339 16.89 37.91 7.53
C ILE A 339 17.76 39.06 8.08
N LEU A 340 17.41 39.53 9.28
CA LEU A 340 18.19 40.55 9.99
C LEU A 340 19.12 39.88 11.00
N VAL A 341 18.60 38.93 11.81
CA VAL A 341 19.38 38.14 12.76
C VAL A 341 18.93 36.67 12.65
N GLY A 342 19.85 35.76 12.43
CA GLY A 342 19.56 34.32 12.18
C GLY A 342 20.27 33.36 13.12
N ASN A 343 20.39 33.69 14.41
CA ASN A 343 21.02 32.83 15.40
C ASN A 343 19.99 32.35 16.44
N GLY A 344 19.75 31.05 16.49
CA GLY A 344 18.89 30.42 17.49
C GLY A 344 17.54 29.92 16.95
N THR A 345 16.64 29.60 17.85
CA THR A 345 15.29 29.08 17.55
C THR A 345 14.32 30.13 17.02
N TRP A 346 14.57 31.41 17.29
CA TRP A 346 13.81 32.56 16.79
C TRP A 346 14.71 33.46 15.97
N TRP A 347 14.23 33.86 14.79
CA TRP A 347 14.97 34.74 13.88
C TRP A 347 14.28 36.07 13.76
N GLU A 348 15.05 37.14 13.62
CA GLU A 348 14.51 38.45 13.28
C GLU A 348 14.53 38.65 11.77
N GLY A 349 13.40 39.04 11.23
CA GLY A 349 13.25 39.20 9.78
C GLY A 349 12.44 40.44 9.44
N GLN A 350 12.52 40.88 8.19
CA GLN A 350 11.75 42.00 7.65
C GLN A 350 10.98 41.56 6.41
N LEU A 351 9.69 41.84 6.38
CA LEU A 351 8.79 41.59 5.25
C LEU A 351 8.14 42.92 4.84
N ASN A 352 8.34 43.31 3.56
CA ASN A 352 7.71 44.53 3.01
C ASN A 352 8.00 45.83 3.81
N GLY A 353 9.19 45.91 4.44
CA GLY A 353 9.59 47.11 5.19
C GLY A 353 9.10 47.18 6.64
N LYS A 354 8.48 46.13 7.12
CA LYS A 354 8.06 45.92 8.54
C LYS A 354 8.90 44.89 9.19
#